data_02c6bd0798eedf681d8b56829affd6b3
#
_entry.id   02c6bd0798eedf681d8b56829affd6b3
#
_cell.length_a   1.000
_cell.length_b   1.000
_cell.length_c   1.000
_cell.angle_alpha   90.00
_cell.angle_beta   90.00
_cell.angle_gamma   90.00
#
_symmetry.space_group_name_H-M   'P 1'
#
loop_
_entity.id
_entity.type
_entity.pdbx_description
1 polymer ?
#
loop_
_entity_poly.entity_id
_entity_poly.type
_entity_poly.pdbx_seq_one_letter_code
_entity_poly.pdbx_strand_id
1 'polypeptide(L)'
;MKSCPSSKLFDKKVLVLGLSKSGISAAKYLNKIGAEVYITEFRAEKAEDAQKIAELKELGIQVEMGGHSDEFIKDSYIAVTSPGIPPRADIMQKLKDAKVKVISEIELAYTQTQVPFIAITGTNGKTTTTALTAHILSSEYKAEPCGNYGVPPCDLLEEDIDFMVCECSSFQLEYSNAFRPQISVWTNFTPDHIDWHEGLENYFNAKAKIFKTPQAPAFSVLNAKDEKLLEFSKECGGTVFMFAGDIGDNCSYVKDGIIYFKRNGKEEELSLIHISEP
;
A
#
# COMPACT_ATOMS: atom_id res chain seq x y z
N MET A 1 -16.57 -19.18 -5.36
CA MET A 1 -15.12 -19.37 -5.26
C MET A 1 -14.48 -18.84 -6.54
N LYS A 2 -13.90 -17.64 -6.52
CA LYS A 2 -13.05 -17.16 -7.62
C LYS A 2 -11.77 -17.99 -7.54
N SER A 3 -11.54 -18.90 -8.50
CA SER A 3 -10.35 -19.74 -8.56
C SER A 3 -9.11 -18.84 -8.56
N CYS A 4 -8.29 -18.94 -7.54
CA CYS A 4 -6.96 -18.34 -7.52
C CYS A 4 -6.21 -18.85 -8.76
N PRO A 5 -5.71 -18.01 -9.67
CA PRO A 5 -4.83 -18.49 -10.73
C PRO A 5 -3.66 -19.19 -10.04
N SER A 6 -3.18 -20.31 -10.59
CA SER A 6 -2.03 -21.05 -10.05
C SER A 6 -0.91 -20.04 -9.81
N SER A 7 -0.66 -19.72 -8.55
CA SER A 7 0.28 -18.66 -8.19
C SER A 7 1.65 -19.01 -8.74
N LYS A 8 2.29 -18.06 -9.43
CA LYS A 8 3.70 -18.20 -9.86
C LYS A 8 4.66 -18.43 -8.69
N LEU A 9 4.15 -18.31 -7.46
CA LEU A 9 4.89 -18.47 -6.21
C LEU A 9 4.77 -19.89 -5.63
N PHE A 10 3.92 -20.75 -6.20
CA PHE A 10 3.83 -22.16 -5.81
C PHE A 10 5.20 -22.84 -5.97
N ASP A 11 5.61 -23.63 -4.98
CA ASP A 11 6.95 -24.28 -4.88
C ASP A 11 8.15 -23.32 -5.06
N LYS A 12 7.96 -22.03 -4.81
CA LYS A 12 9.08 -21.08 -4.81
C LYS A 12 9.49 -20.73 -3.40
N LYS A 13 10.81 -20.61 -3.17
CA LYS A 13 11.33 -20.04 -1.94
C LYS A 13 11.07 -18.55 -1.93
N VAL A 14 10.31 -18.09 -0.93
CA VAL A 14 10.00 -16.68 -0.73
C VAL A 14 10.54 -16.22 0.61
N LEU A 15 11.37 -15.17 0.57
CA LEU A 15 11.89 -14.55 1.76
C LEU A 15 10.94 -13.46 2.24
N VAL A 16 10.68 -13.40 3.54
CA VAL A 16 9.93 -12.32 4.18
C VAL A 16 10.85 -11.60 5.15
N LEU A 17 10.98 -10.28 4.98
CA LEU A 17 11.83 -9.44 5.81
C LEU A 17 11.01 -8.80 6.93
N GLY A 18 11.32 -9.17 8.16
CA GLY A 18 10.72 -8.64 9.37
C GLY A 18 9.54 -9.43 9.91
N LEU A 19 9.51 -9.59 11.23
CA LEU A 19 8.45 -10.27 11.99
C LEU A 19 7.34 -9.26 12.40
N SER A 20 6.96 -8.38 11.49
CA SER A 20 5.90 -7.39 11.66
C SER A 20 4.51 -7.98 11.34
N LYS A 21 3.43 -7.24 11.65
CA LYS A 21 2.06 -7.65 11.30
C LYS A 21 1.93 -7.94 9.80
N SER A 22 2.44 -7.06 8.92
CA SER A 22 2.40 -7.26 7.47
C SER A 22 3.29 -8.42 7.00
N GLY A 23 4.47 -8.60 7.62
CA GLY A 23 5.34 -9.73 7.30
C GLY A 23 4.72 -11.08 7.66
N ILE A 24 4.11 -11.19 8.84
CA ILE A 24 3.40 -12.41 9.28
C ILE A 24 2.21 -12.71 8.37
N SER A 25 1.42 -11.70 8.01
CA SER A 25 0.29 -11.83 7.09
C SER A 25 0.75 -12.35 5.72
N ALA A 26 1.76 -11.71 5.13
CA ALA A 26 2.36 -12.15 3.88
C ALA A 26 2.87 -13.60 3.95
N ALA A 27 3.57 -13.95 5.03
CA ALA A 27 4.12 -15.29 5.22
C ALA A 27 3.03 -16.37 5.31
N LYS A 28 1.97 -16.11 6.08
CA LYS A 28 0.83 -17.04 6.22
C LYS A 28 0.12 -17.25 4.87
N TYR A 29 -0.13 -16.17 4.14
CA TYR A 29 -0.73 -16.25 2.82
C TYR A 29 0.15 -17.03 1.83
N LEU A 30 1.45 -16.70 1.77
CA LEU A 30 2.41 -17.37 0.90
C LEU A 30 2.49 -18.88 1.18
N ASN A 31 2.55 -19.25 2.46
CA ASN A 31 2.54 -20.66 2.88
C ASN A 31 1.27 -21.39 2.43
N LYS A 32 0.11 -20.72 2.57
CA LYS A 32 -1.18 -21.28 2.17
C LYS A 32 -1.28 -21.55 0.66
N ILE A 33 -0.65 -20.72 -0.17
CA ILE A 33 -0.60 -20.94 -1.63
C ILE A 33 0.52 -21.88 -2.07
N GLY A 34 1.22 -22.53 -1.13
CA GLY A 34 2.23 -23.55 -1.37
C GLY A 34 3.62 -23.01 -1.68
N ALA A 35 3.97 -21.80 -1.28
CA ALA A 35 5.34 -21.30 -1.34
C ALA A 35 6.17 -21.85 -0.17
N GLU A 36 7.48 -22.02 -0.37
CA GLU A 36 8.45 -22.29 0.70
C GLU A 36 8.81 -20.97 1.38
N VAL A 37 8.32 -20.73 2.60
CA VAL A 37 8.41 -19.42 3.25
C VAL A 37 9.50 -19.39 4.30
N TYR A 38 10.35 -18.35 4.20
CA TYR A 38 11.45 -18.05 5.12
C TYR A 38 11.27 -16.64 5.66
N ILE A 39 11.13 -16.48 6.97
CA ILE A 39 11.10 -15.15 7.63
C ILE A 39 12.46 -14.88 8.24
N THR A 40 13.03 -13.72 7.99
CA THR A 40 14.28 -13.27 8.62
C THR A 40 14.08 -11.92 9.29
N GLU A 41 14.51 -11.80 10.55
CA GLU A 41 14.38 -10.60 11.37
C GLU A 41 15.74 -10.21 11.95
N PHE A 42 16.13 -8.94 11.76
CA PHE A 42 17.43 -8.41 12.21
C PHE A 42 17.58 -8.39 13.72
N ARG A 43 16.52 -8.02 14.44
CA ARG A 43 16.57 -7.94 15.90
C ARG A 43 16.64 -9.34 16.54
N ALA A 44 17.25 -9.41 17.69
CA ALA A 44 17.26 -10.63 18.50
C ALA A 44 15.81 -10.98 18.95
N GLU A 45 15.57 -12.27 19.12
CA GLU A 45 14.30 -12.80 19.64
C GLU A 45 14.02 -12.25 21.05
N LYS A 46 12.78 -11.85 21.27
CA LYS A 46 12.25 -11.46 22.58
C LYS A 46 11.27 -12.50 23.08
N ALA A 47 11.03 -12.54 24.39
CA ALA A 47 10.08 -13.46 25.00
C ALA A 47 8.67 -13.37 24.40
N GLU A 48 8.25 -12.18 23.99
CA GLU A 48 6.94 -11.92 23.34
C GLU A 48 6.82 -12.52 21.93
N ASP A 49 7.93 -12.85 21.28
CA ASP A 49 7.95 -13.42 19.93
C ASP A 49 7.79 -14.95 19.95
N ALA A 50 8.13 -15.61 21.07
CA ALA A 50 8.23 -17.06 21.15
C ALA A 50 6.95 -17.77 20.68
N GLN A 51 5.78 -17.29 21.11
CA GLN A 51 4.50 -17.87 20.68
C GLN A 51 4.27 -17.70 19.18
N LYS A 52 4.50 -16.50 18.63
CA LYS A 52 4.33 -16.21 17.19
C LYS A 52 5.27 -17.07 16.34
N ILE A 53 6.52 -17.23 16.81
CA ILE A 53 7.52 -18.04 16.11
C ILE A 53 7.13 -19.51 16.13
N ALA A 54 6.61 -20.01 17.27
CA ALA A 54 6.14 -21.38 17.38
C ALA A 54 4.96 -21.64 16.42
N GLU A 55 3.96 -20.75 16.38
CA GLU A 55 2.82 -20.85 15.46
C GLU A 55 3.26 -20.85 13.98
N LEU A 56 4.24 -20.03 13.63
CA LEU A 56 4.77 -19.98 12.25
C LEU A 56 5.52 -21.27 11.88
N LYS A 57 6.31 -21.80 12.81
CA LYS A 57 7.01 -23.08 12.63
C LYS A 57 6.07 -24.28 12.50
N GLU A 58 4.97 -24.29 13.25
CA GLU A 58 3.91 -25.31 13.10
C GLU A 58 3.27 -25.32 11.72
N LEU A 59 3.20 -24.15 11.06
CA LEU A 59 2.78 -24.02 9.67
C LEU A 59 3.87 -24.44 8.65
N GLY A 60 5.07 -24.83 9.10
CA GLY A 60 6.19 -25.17 8.24
C GLY A 60 7.02 -23.96 7.76
N ILE A 61 6.73 -22.76 8.27
CA ILE A 61 7.48 -21.53 7.92
C ILE A 61 8.80 -21.50 8.68
N GLN A 62 9.90 -21.28 7.97
CA GLN A 62 11.23 -21.15 8.60
C GLN A 62 11.39 -19.73 9.16
N VAL A 63 11.91 -19.62 10.39
CA VAL A 63 12.09 -18.31 11.05
C VAL A 63 13.49 -18.18 11.61
N GLU A 64 14.20 -17.13 11.21
CA GLU A 64 15.52 -16.71 11.69
C GLU A 64 15.40 -15.37 12.41
N MET A 65 16.04 -15.26 13.56
CA MET A 65 16.10 -14.06 14.38
C MET A 65 17.54 -13.66 14.65
N GLY A 66 17.80 -12.37 14.81
CA GLY A 66 19.13 -11.84 15.18
C GLY A 66 20.07 -11.64 14.02
N GLY A 67 19.57 -11.58 12.80
CA GLY A 67 20.38 -11.32 11.61
C GLY A 67 19.72 -11.81 10.32
N HIS A 68 20.49 -11.79 9.26
CA HIS A 68 20.07 -12.20 7.92
C HIS A 68 21.18 -13.09 7.34
N SER A 69 21.05 -14.42 7.50
CA SER A 69 22.03 -15.37 7.01
C SER A 69 21.95 -15.53 5.50
N ASP A 70 23.09 -15.87 4.89
CA ASP A 70 23.15 -16.11 3.45
C ASP A 70 22.35 -17.37 3.06
N GLU A 71 22.18 -18.33 3.98
CA GLU A 71 21.35 -19.52 3.80
C GLU A 71 19.88 -19.16 3.59
N PHE A 72 19.35 -18.20 4.36
CA PHE A 72 17.97 -17.73 4.22
C PHE A 72 17.77 -16.93 2.92
N ILE A 73 18.78 -16.16 2.49
CA ILE A 73 18.72 -15.33 1.27
C ILE A 73 18.87 -16.16 0.00
N LYS A 74 19.78 -17.16 0.06
CA LYS A 74 20.16 -17.97 -1.10
C LYS A 74 18.94 -18.63 -1.77
N ASP A 75 18.93 -18.60 -3.11
CA ASP A 75 17.92 -19.22 -3.97
C ASP A 75 16.50 -18.68 -3.76
N SER A 76 16.33 -17.54 -3.07
CA SER A 76 15.02 -16.88 -2.94
C SER A 76 14.55 -16.35 -4.29
N TYR A 77 13.32 -16.67 -4.66
CA TYR A 77 12.70 -16.20 -5.89
C TYR A 77 12.34 -14.70 -5.82
N ILE A 78 11.78 -14.29 -4.69
CA ILE A 78 11.50 -12.88 -4.33
C ILE A 78 11.66 -12.69 -2.83
N ALA A 79 11.77 -11.43 -2.40
CA ALA A 79 11.66 -11.03 -1.00
C ALA A 79 10.49 -10.07 -0.80
N VAL A 80 9.67 -10.31 0.23
CA VAL A 80 8.60 -9.43 0.67
C VAL A 80 9.07 -8.67 1.88
N THR A 81 9.13 -7.33 1.81
CA THR A 81 9.69 -6.51 2.88
C THR A 81 8.63 -5.88 3.77
N SER A 82 8.91 -5.83 5.08
CA SER A 82 8.18 -4.98 6.02
C SER A 82 8.51 -3.50 5.80
N PRO A 83 7.57 -2.57 6.02
CA PRO A 83 7.74 -1.15 5.69
C PRO A 83 8.89 -0.44 6.39
N GLY A 84 9.32 -0.92 7.58
CA GLY A 84 10.35 -0.26 8.38
C GLY A 84 11.80 -0.42 7.86
N ILE A 85 12.04 -1.28 6.88
CA ILE A 85 13.41 -1.60 6.42
C ILE A 85 13.81 -0.61 5.32
N PRO A 86 14.80 0.29 5.57
CA PRO A 86 15.17 1.31 4.61
C PRO A 86 16.00 0.76 3.44
N PRO A 87 16.02 1.43 2.27
CA PRO A 87 16.79 0.99 1.09
C PRO A 87 18.30 0.81 1.37
N ARG A 88 18.86 1.56 2.31
CA ARG A 88 20.27 1.48 2.72
C ARG A 88 20.59 0.36 3.70
N ALA A 89 19.62 -0.44 4.15
CA ALA A 89 19.88 -1.55 5.06
C ALA A 89 20.76 -2.61 4.39
N ASP A 90 21.71 -3.21 5.14
CA ASP A 90 22.65 -4.20 4.62
C ASP A 90 21.96 -5.37 3.92
N ILE A 91 20.81 -5.79 4.43
CA ILE A 91 20.00 -6.84 3.80
C ILE A 91 19.58 -6.47 2.38
N MET A 92 19.26 -5.20 2.10
CA MET A 92 18.86 -4.77 0.76
C MET A 92 20.04 -4.88 -0.23
N GLN A 93 21.27 -4.59 0.22
CA GLN A 93 22.46 -4.80 -0.59
C GLN A 93 22.70 -6.30 -0.85
N LYS A 94 22.58 -7.15 0.18
CA LYS A 94 22.71 -8.62 0.03
C LYS A 94 21.69 -9.16 -0.98
N LEU A 95 20.42 -8.73 -0.92
CA LEU A 95 19.39 -9.15 -1.87
C LEU A 95 19.66 -8.68 -3.29
N LYS A 96 20.16 -7.45 -3.44
CA LYS A 96 20.58 -6.92 -4.74
C LYS A 96 21.72 -7.74 -5.35
N ASP A 97 22.74 -8.09 -4.56
CA ASP A 97 23.88 -8.91 -5.00
C ASP A 97 23.43 -10.33 -5.36
N ALA A 98 22.48 -10.89 -4.63
CA ALA A 98 21.83 -12.16 -4.92
C ALA A 98 20.82 -12.08 -6.09
N LYS A 99 20.56 -10.90 -6.66
CA LYS A 99 19.56 -10.63 -7.71
C LYS A 99 18.12 -11.01 -7.31
N VAL A 100 17.81 -10.94 -6.03
CA VAL A 100 16.47 -11.19 -5.48
C VAL A 100 15.66 -9.90 -5.57
N LYS A 101 14.53 -9.94 -6.27
CA LYS A 101 13.61 -8.80 -6.35
C LYS A 101 12.93 -8.59 -4.99
N VAL A 102 12.91 -7.35 -4.52
CA VAL A 102 12.18 -6.97 -3.30
C VAL A 102 10.86 -6.30 -3.68
N ILE A 103 9.78 -6.71 -3.01
CA ILE A 103 8.44 -6.12 -3.15
C ILE A 103 7.85 -5.83 -1.78
N SER A 104 6.88 -4.92 -1.71
CA SER A 104 6.08 -4.69 -0.51
C SER A 104 4.97 -5.74 -0.36
N GLU A 105 4.42 -5.86 0.85
CA GLU A 105 3.26 -6.72 1.10
C GLU A 105 2.02 -6.25 0.30
N ILE A 106 1.85 -4.93 0.10
CA ILE A 106 0.78 -4.37 -0.75
C ILE A 106 0.95 -4.83 -2.22
N GLU A 107 2.18 -4.82 -2.74
CA GLU A 107 2.45 -5.33 -4.11
C GLU A 107 2.20 -6.83 -4.19
N LEU A 108 2.59 -7.59 -3.17
CA LEU A 108 2.27 -9.01 -3.10
C LEU A 108 0.76 -9.21 -3.19
N ALA A 109 -0.02 -8.58 -2.31
CA ALA A 109 -1.46 -8.71 -2.29
C ALA A 109 -2.09 -8.32 -3.63
N TYR A 110 -1.68 -7.20 -4.21
CA TYR A 110 -2.16 -6.74 -5.51
C TYR A 110 -1.96 -7.79 -6.62
N THR A 111 -0.83 -8.48 -6.63
CA THR A 111 -0.54 -9.49 -7.65
C THR A 111 -1.34 -10.80 -7.50
N GLN A 112 -2.00 -10.98 -6.35
CA GLN A 112 -2.73 -12.21 -6.02
C GLN A 112 -4.26 -12.06 -6.11
N THR A 113 -4.78 -10.87 -6.40
CA THR A 113 -6.22 -10.63 -6.49
C THR A 113 -6.61 -9.80 -7.71
N GLN A 114 -7.89 -9.88 -8.08
CA GLN A 114 -8.53 -8.98 -9.05
C GLN A 114 -9.41 -7.92 -8.37
N VAL A 115 -9.48 -7.92 -7.04
CA VAL A 115 -10.21 -6.90 -6.28
C VAL A 115 -9.54 -5.54 -6.52
N PRO A 116 -10.29 -4.51 -6.94
CA PRO A 116 -9.74 -3.20 -7.20
C PRO A 116 -9.28 -2.50 -5.90
N PHE A 117 -8.14 -1.81 -6.00
CA PHE A 117 -7.59 -1.01 -4.92
C PHE A 117 -7.91 0.47 -5.10
N ILE A 118 -8.35 1.10 -4.02
CA ILE A 118 -8.36 2.55 -3.84
C ILE A 118 -7.21 2.89 -2.92
N ALA A 119 -6.10 3.41 -3.46
CA ALA A 119 -4.89 3.69 -2.71
C ALA A 119 -4.86 5.14 -2.23
N ILE A 120 -4.67 5.33 -0.94
CA ILE A 120 -4.65 6.65 -0.30
C ILE A 120 -3.28 6.89 0.32
N THR A 121 -2.59 7.92 -0.18
CA THR A 121 -1.30 8.36 0.34
C THR A 121 -1.31 9.84 0.69
N GLY A 122 -0.25 10.31 1.28
CA GLY A 122 -0.07 11.69 1.72
C GLY A 122 0.83 11.77 2.95
N THR A 123 1.15 12.97 3.39
CA THR A 123 1.86 13.13 4.68
C THR A 123 0.87 13.01 5.82
N ASN A 124 -0.24 13.74 5.78
CA ASN A 124 -1.27 13.76 6.81
C ASN A 124 -2.65 13.40 6.25
N GLY A 125 -3.56 12.96 7.12
CA GLY A 125 -4.96 12.71 6.77
C GLY A 125 -5.26 11.36 6.09
N LYS A 126 -4.24 10.54 5.85
CA LYS A 126 -4.40 9.22 5.21
C LYS A 126 -5.43 8.34 5.92
N THR A 127 -5.24 8.12 7.22
CA THR A 127 -6.07 7.22 8.04
C THR A 127 -7.53 7.67 8.04
N THR A 128 -7.78 8.96 8.26
CA THR A 128 -9.13 9.52 8.26
C THR A 128 -9.78 9.38 6.88
N THR A 129 -9.04 9.67 5.81
CA THR A 129 -9.54 9.55 4.44
C THR A 129 -9.82 8.09 4.09
N THR A 130 -8.95 7.16 4.48
CA THR A 130 -9.13 5.72 4.26
C THR A 130 -10.38 5.20 4.98
N ALA A 131 -10.51 5.51 6.27
CA ALA A 131 -11.66 5.09 7.07
C ALA A 131 -12.98 5.67 6.53
N LEU A 132 -13.00 6.96 6.20
CA LEU A 132 -14.19 7.63 5.65
C LEU A 132 -14.56 7.07 4.27
N THR A 133 -13.59 6.85 3.39
CA THR A 133 -13.83 6.27 2.06
C THR A 133 -14.41 4.87 2.17
N ALA A 134 -13.84 4.00 3.02
CA ALA A 134 -14.37 2.66 3.26
C ALA A 134 -15.79 2.72 3.85
N HIS A 135 -16.03 3.60 4.81
CA HIS A 135 -17.34 3.79 5.42
C HIS A 135 -18.41 4.24 4.40
N ILE A 136 -18.10 5.22 3.55
CA ILE A 136 -19.03 5.70 2.51
C ILE A 136 -19.34 4.57 1.52
N LEU A 137 -18.32 3.85 1.06
CA LEU A 137 -18.48 2.76 0.12
C LEU A 137 -19.27 1.59 0.72
N SER A 138 -19.15 1.35 2.03
CA SER A 138 -19.84 0.25 2.71
C SER A 138 -21.37 0.37 2.72
N SER A 139 -21.93 1.52 2.32
CA SER A 139 -23.37 1.68 2.10
C SER A 139 -23.92 0.87 0.91
N GLU A 140 -23.05 0.56 -0.07
CA GLU A 140 -23.45 -0.14 -1.31
C GLU A 140 -22.52 -1.31 -1.69
N TYR A 141 -21.29 -1.33 -1.18
CA TYR A 141 -20.24 -2.29 -1.53
C TYR A 141 -19.61 -2.89 -0.27
N LYS A 142 -19.03 -4.06 -0.40
CA LYS A 142 -18.15 -4.65 0.62
C LYS A 142 -16.76 -4.02 0.47
N ALA A 143 -16.52 -2.89 1.12
CA ALA A 143 -15.28 -2.14 1.06
C ALA A 143 -14.53 -2.22 2.39
N GLU A 144 -13.31 -2.76 2.38
CA GLU A 144 -12.52 -2.98 3.59
C GLU A 144 -11.29 -2.07 3.64
N PRO A 145 -11.06 -1.38 4.77
CA PRO A 145 -9.85 -0.60 4.99
C PRO A 145 -8.66 -1.52 5.26
N CYS A 146 -7.54 -1.26 4.60
CA CYS A 146 -6.33 -2.08 4.72
C CYS A 146 -5.04 -1.28 4.55
N GLY A 147 -3.90 -1.95 4.65
CA GLY A 147 -2.57 -1.35 4.44
C GLY A 147 -1.91 -0.88 5.73
N ASN A 148 -1.44 0.37 5.74
CA ASN A 148 -0.82 0.96 6.92
C ASN A 148 -1.83 1.21 8.05
N TYR A 149 -3.10 1.30 7.72
CA TYR A 149 -4.26 1.34 8.62
C TYR A 149 -5.18 0.15 8.34
N GLY A 150 -5.84 -0.37 9.37
CA GLY A 150 -6.72 -1.52 9.26
C GLY A 150 -5.96 -2.85 9.33
N VAL A 151 -6.24 -3.74 8.41
CA VAL A 151 -5.59 -5.05 8.30
C VAL A 151 -4.57 -5.06 7.15
N PRO A 152 -3.55 -5.93 7.19
CA PRO A 152 -2.71 -6.14 6.02
C PRO A 152 -3.54 -6.59 4.81
N PRO A 153 -3.32 -6.08 3.59
CA PRO A 153 -4.01 -6.53 2.39
C PRO A 153 -3.97 -8.03 2.15
N CYS A 154 -2.90 -8.73 2.53
CA CYS A 154 -2.82 -10.18 2.40
C CYS A 154 -3.85 -10.94 3.25
N ASP A 155 -4.32 -10.37 4.36
CA ASP A 155 -5.36 -10.98 5.20
C ASP A 155 -6.75 -10.95 4.52
N LEU A 156 -6.93 -10.08 3.52
CA LEU A 156 -8.20 -9.89 2.79
C LEU A 156 -8.30 -10.68 1.48
N LEU A 157 -7.24 -11.39 1.07
CA LEU A 157 -7.18 -12.01 -0.26
C LEU A 157 -8.22 -13.12 -0.49
N GLU A 158 -8.77 -13.67 0.59
CA GLU A 158 -9.79 -14.73 0.53
C GLU A 158 -11.19 -14.25 0.91
N GLU A 159 -11.28 -12.99 1.35
CA GLU A 159 -12.56 -12.41 1.72
C GLU A 159 -13.39 -12.05 0.50
N ASP A 160 -14.71 -12.12 0.63
CA ASP A 160 -15.66 -11.73 -0.40
C ASP A 160 -15.92 -10.23 -0.31
N ILE A 161 -14.99 -9.45 -0.89
CA ILE A 161 -15.02 -7.98 -0.89
C ILE A 161 -15.02 -7.42 -2.31
N ASP A 162 -15.56 -6.22 -2.46
CA ASP A 162 -15.63 -5.52 -3.75
C ASP A 162 -14.49 -4.53 -3.92
N PHE A 163 -14.00 -3.92 -2.84
CA PHE A 163 -12.90 -2.94 -2.85
C PHE A 163 -11.96 -3.10 -1.65
N MET A 164 -10.67 -2.93 -1.90
CA MET A 164 -9.66 -2.70 -0.88
C MET A 164 -9.35 -1.20 -0.81
N VAL A 165 -9.71 -0.55 0.30
CA VAL A 165 -9.39 0.87 0.54
C VAL A 165 -8.08 0.91 1.32
N CYS A 166 -6.97 1.11 0.59
CA CYS A 166 -5.63 0.87 1.09
C CYS A 166 -4.91 2.16 1.50
N GLU A 167 -4.64 2.31 2.80
CA GLU A 167 -3.70 3.33 3.26
C GLU A 167 -2.28 2.95 2.87
N CYS A 168 -1.61 3.79 2.08
CA CYS A 168 -0.27 3.55 1.58
C CYS A 168 0.73 4.54 2.19
N SER A 169 1.65 4.05 3.02
CA SER A 169 2.80 4.82 3.46
C SER A 169 3.86 4.92 2.35
N SER A 170 4.73 5.93 2.41
CA SER A 170 5.87 6.05 1.49
C SER A 170 6.83 4.86 1.58
N PHE A 171 6.97 4.27 2.77
CA PHE A 171 7.79 3.09 3.02
C PHE A 171 7.29 1.86 2.24
N GLN A 172 5.97 1.63 2.25
CA GLN A 172 5.35 0.55 1.48
C GLN A 172 5.45 0.80 -0.02
N LEU A 173 5.22 2.05 -0.45
CA LEU A 173 5.29 2.44 -1.86
C LEU A 173 6.72 2.40 -2.41
N GLU A 174 7.76 2.54 -1.57
CA GLU A 174 9.15 2.40 -2.02
C GLU A 174 9.39 1.08 -2.73
N TYR A 175 8.84 0.00 -2.22
CA TYR A 175 8.97 -1.35 -2.78
C TYR A 175 7.75 -1.81 -3.60
N SER A 176 6.91 -0.86 -4.06
CA SER A 176 5.71 -1.14 -4.85
C SER A 176 5.92 -0.69 -6.29
N ASN A 177 6.47 -1.56 -7.13
CA ASN A 177 6.81 -1.24 -8.53
C ASN A 177 5.75 -1.71 -9.53
N ALA A 178 5.02 -2.79 -9.21
CA ALA A 178 3.94 -3.33 -10.06
C ALA A 178 2.54 -2.95 -9.55
N PHE A 179 2.43 -2.34 -8.38
CA PHE A 179 1.17 -1.93 -7.79
C PHE A 179 0.49 -0.84 -8.63
N ARG A 180 -0.74 -1.13 -9.10
CA ARG A 180 -1.53 -0.29 -10.00
C ARG A 180 -2.96 -0.17 -9.46
N PRO A 181 -3.20 0.69 -8.47
CA PRO A 181 -4.54 0.90 -7.93
C PRO A 181 -5.46 1.48 -9.00
N GLN A 182 -6.74 1.19 -8.92
CA GLN A 182 -7.73 1.76 -9.83
C GLN A 182 -7.95 3.24 -9.57
N ILE A 183 -7.92 3.63 -8.29
CA ILE A 183 -8.00 5.03 -7.86
C ILE A 183 -6.82 5.31 -6.94
N SER A 184 -6.09 6.38 -7.23
CA SER A 184 -5.01 6.89 -6.38
C SER A 184 -5.36 8.25 -5.82
N VAL A 185 -5.27 8.41 -4.50
CA VAL A 185 -5.58 9.65 -3.78
C VAL A 185 -4.33 10.17 -3.08
N TRP A 186 -3.99 11.45 -3.27
CA TRP A 186 -2.90 12.11 -2.55
C TRP A 186 -3.43 13.30 -1.75
N THR A 187 -3.47 13.16 -0.44
CA THR A 187 -4.12 14.14 0.45
C THR A 187 -3.35 15.45 0.58
N ASN A 188 -2.04 15.38 0.76
CA ASN A 188 -1.11 16.53 0.86
C ASN A 188 0.33 16.04 0.82
N PHE A 189 1.26 16.98 0.61
CA PHE A 189 2.69 16.72 0.65
C PHE A 189 3.42 17.77 1.48
N THR A 190 3.99 17.36 2.59
CA THR A 190 4.90 18.15 3.43
C THR A 190 6.13 17.31 3.77
N PRO A 191 7.30 17.93 4.04
CA PRO A 191 8.50 17.19 4.43
C PRO A 191 8.26 16.28 5.64
N ASP A 192 8.59 15.00 5.48
CA ASP A 192 8.54 13.98 6.53
C ASP A 192 9.47 12.82 6.14
N HIS A 193 9.92 12.04 7.11
CA HIS A 193 10.74 10.83 6.88
C HIS A 193 11.96 11.01 5.95
N ILE A 194 12.54 12.21 5.94
CA ILE A 194 13.64 12.59 5.01
C ILE A 194 14.86 11.69 5.21
N ASP A 195 15.18 11.37 6.47
CA ASP A 195 16.34 10.51 6.79
C ASP A 195 16.17 9.08 6.25
N TRP A 196 14.95 8.54 6.30
CA TRP A 196 14.67 7.20 5.80
C TRP A 196 14.77 7.13 4.27
N HIS A 197 14.24 8.15 3.58
CA HIS A 197 14.24 8.23 2.12
C HIS A 197 15.52 8.84 1.52
N GLU A 198 16.46 9.30 2.36
CA GLU A 198 17.69 9.99 1.92
C GLU A 198 17.41 11.24 1.06
N GLY A 199 16.31 11.92 1.31
CA GLY A 199 15.95 13.18 0.66
C GLY A 199 14.47 13.35 0.41
N LEU A 200 14.06 14.63 0.29
CA LEU A 200 12.67 15.02 0.05
C LEU A 200 12.16 14.54 -1.30
N GLU A 201 13.02 14.52 -2.31
CA GLU A 201 12.66 14.08 -3.65
C GLU A 201 12.39 12.58 -3.70
N ASN A 202 13.21 11.77 -3.04
CA ASN A 202 12.97 10.33 -2.94
C ASN A 202 11.66 10.03 -2.20
N TYR A 203 11.38 10.78 -1.11
CA TYR A 203 10.10 10.68 -0.41
C TYR A 203 8.90 11.01 -1.31
N PHE A 204 9.00 12.08 -2.12
CA PHE A 204 8.00 12.43 -3.11
C PHE A 204 7.85 11.33 -4.16
N ASN A 205 8.95 10.88 -4.74
CA ASN A 205 8.97 9.89 -5.80
C ASN A 205 8.41 8.53 -5.35
N ALA A 206 8.65 8.13 -4.10
CA ALA A 206 8.04 6.92 -3.54
C ALA A 206 6.50 6.98 -3.60
N LYS A 207 5.89 8.11 -3.22
CA LYS A 207 4.43 8.31 -3.32
C LYS A 207 3.94 8.48 -4.75
N ALA A 208 4.72 9.12 -5.60
CA ALA A 208 4.37 9.38 -7.00
C ALA A 208 4.24 8.11 -7.84
N LYS A 209 4.85 6.99 -7.43
CA LYS A 209 4.83 5.71 -8.16
C LYS A 209 3.43 5.26 -8.56
N ILE A 210 2.43 5.39 -7.70
CA ILE A 210 1.06 4.93 -7.97
C ILE A 210 0.26 5.86 -8.88
N PHE A 211 0.84 7.00 -9.29
CA PHE A 211 0.23 7.99 -10.18
C PHE A 211 0.86 8.02 -11.58
N LYS A 212 2.12 7.62 -11.71
CA LYS A 212 2.94 7.79 -12.95
C LYS A 212 2.96 6.58 -13.88
N THR A 213 2.06 5.64 -13.77
CA THR A 213 2.16 4.43 -14.58
C THR A 213 1.30 4.51 -15.85
N PRO A 214 1.76 3.98 -17.00
CA PRO A 214 1.01 4.07 -18.26
C PRO A 214 -0.35 3.38 -18.26
N GLN A 215 -0.60 2.48 -17.30
CA GLN A 215 -1.77 1.62 -17.26
C GLN A 215 -2.70 1.90 -16.08
N ALA A 216 -2.33 2.85 -15.22
CA ALA A 216 -3.10 3.20 -14.02
C ALA A 216 -2.60 4.52 -13.41
N PRO A 217 -3.35 5.10 -12.52
CA PRO A 217 -4.70 4.74 -12.12
C PRO A 217 -5.73 5.11 -13.19
N ALA A 218 -6.96 4.56 -13.07
CA ALA A 218 -8.07 5.08 -13.87
C ALA A 218 -8.39 6.53 -13.46
N PHE A 219 -8.23 6.82 -12.15
CA PHE A 219 -8.43 8.15 -11.57
C PHE A 219 -7.30 8.53 -10.61
N SER A 220 -6.78 9.73 -10.79
CA SER A 220 -5.82 10.39 -9.89
C SER A 220 -6.53 11.54 -9.15
N VAL A 221 -6.62 11.46 -7.84
CA VAL A 221 -7.29 12.47 -7.00
C VAL A 221 -6.27 13.22 -6.17
N LEU A 222 -6.15 14.54 -6.38
CA LEU A 222 -5.08 15.37 -5.81
C LEU A 222 -5.64 16.64 -5.16
N ASN A 223 -4.90 17.17 -4.19
CA ASN A 223 -5.25 18.38 -3.47
C ASN A 223 -4.88 19.63 -4.28
N ALA A 224 -5.88 20.43 -4.67
CA ALA A 224 -5.70 21.68 -5.40
C ALA A 224 -5.01 22.79 -4.60
N LYS A 225 -5.03 22.70 -3.26
CA LYS A 225 -4.38 23.68 -2.37
C LYS A 225 -2.89 23.37 -2.12
N ASP A 226 -2.40 22.22 -2.56
CA ASP A 226 -1.00 21.84 -2.45
C ASP A 226 -0.32 22.16 -3.79
N GLU A 227 0.53 23.19 -3.81
CA GLU A 227 1.18 23.68 -5.04
C GLU A 227 2.01 22.60 -5.73
N LYS A 228 2.69 21.73 -4.94
CA LYS A 228 3.49 20.65 -5.50
C LYS A 228 2.63 19.57 -6.14
N LEU A 229 1.48 19.25 -5.54
CA LEU A 229 0.53 18.30 -6.12
C LEU A 229 -0.20 18.89 -7.33
N LEU A 230 -0.49 20.18 -7.32
CA LEU A 230 -1.07 20.87 -8.46
C LEU A 230 -0.12 20.84 -9.67
N GLU A 231 1.17 21.08 -9.46
CA GLU A 231 2.17 20.95 -10.53
C GLU A 231 2.28 19.51 -11.02
N PHE A 232 2.37 18.55 -10.09
CA PHE A 232 2.48 17.13 -10.35
C PHE A 232 1.26 16.53 -11.07
N SER A 233 0.08 17.14 -10.95
CA SER A 233 -1.14 16.66 -11.62
C SER A 233 -0.99 16.50 -13.13
N LYS A 234 -0.09 17.27 -13.75
CA LYS A 234 0.23 17.23 -15.19
C LYS A 234 0.98 15.94 -15.61
N GLU A 235 1.58 15.25 -14.64
CA GLU A 235 2.35 14.03 -14.86
C GLU A 235 1.55 12.76 -14.51
N CYS A 236 0.36 12.94 -13.93
CA CYS A 236 -0.47 11.82 -13.47
C CYS A 236 -1.13 11.08 -14.62
N GLY A 237 -1.22 9.75 -14.48
CA GLY A 237 -2.01 8.91 -15.37
C GLY A 237 -3.52 9.00 -15.07
N GLY A 238 -4.33 8.53 -16.05
CA GLY A 238 -5.78 8.46 -15.91
C GLY A 238 -6.48 9.81 -15.94
N THR A 239 -7.71 9.84 -15.47
CA THR A 239 -8.49 11.07 -15.31
C THR A 239 -8.12 11.74 -13.99
N VAL A 240 -7.63 12.95 -14.06
CA VAL A 240 -7.25 13.75 -12.89
C VAL A 240 -8.48 14.45 -12.31
N PHE A 241 -8.70 14.28 -10.99
CA PHE A 241 -9.65 15.03 -10.19
C PHE A 241 -8.90 15.86 -9.15
N MET A 242 -9.27 17.13 -9.02
CA MET A 242 -8.70 18.04 -8.03
C MET A 242 -9.73 18.27 -6.92
N PHE A 243 -9.38 18.02 -5.65
CA PHE A 243 -10.24 18.39 -4.54
C PHE A 243 -9.76 19.66 -3.84
N ALA A 244 -10.63 20.27 -3.05
CA ALA A 244 -10.44 21.52 -2.31
C ALA A 244 -10.22 22.78 -3.17
N GLY A 245 -10.53 22.73 -4.47
CA GLY A 245 -10.44 23.88 -5.37
C GLY A 245 -11.31 23.71 -6.61
N ASP A 246 -11.90 24.81 -7.09
CA ASP A 246 -12.64 24.87 -8.36
C ASP A 246 -11.63 25.04 -9.51
N ILE A 247 -11.01 23.92 -9.92
CA ILE A 247 -9.95 23.90 -10.93
C ILE A 247 -10.26 22.86 -12.00
N GLY A 248 -10.49 23.32 -13.21
CA GLY A 248 -10.71 22.47 -14.38
C GLY A 248 -12.08 21.81 -14.42
N ASP A 249 -12.21 20.76 -15.24
CA ASP A 249 -13.46 20.09 -15.55
C ASP A 249 -13.81 18.93 -14.62
N ASN A 250 -12.87 18.51 -13.79
CA ASN A 250 -13.01 17.43 -12.83
C ASN A 250 -12.47 17.89 -11.47
N CYS A 251 -13.36 18.36 -10.60
CA CYS A 251 -12.93 18.84 -9.29
C CYS A 251 -14.05 18.75 -8.24
N SER A 252 -13.67 18.95 -6.98
CA SER A 252 -14.62 19.19 -5.90
C SER A 252 -14.14 20.36 -5.05
N TYR A 253 -15.07 21.16 -4.59
CA TYR A 253 -14.78 22.34 -3.77
C TYR A 253 -15.95 22.67 -2.84
N VAL A 254 -15.68 23.52 -1.87
CA VAL A 254 -16.70 24.04 -0.94
C VAL A 254 -16.93 25.52 -1.24
N LYS A 255 -18.18 25.88 -1.41
CA LYS A 255 -18.63 27.26 -1.56
C LYS A 255 -19.90 27.48 -0.74
N ASP A 256 -19.91 28.50 0.09
CA ASP A 256 -21.04 28.86 0.97
C ASP A 256 -21.57 27.68 1.82
N GLY A 257 -20.66 26.82 2.32
CA GLY A 257 -21.00 25.64 3.13
C GLY A 257 -21.59 24.46 2.34
N ILE A 258 -21.54 24.51 1.02
CA ILE A 258 -22.03 23.46 0.13
C ILE A 258 -20.84 22.80 -0.58
N ILE A 259 -20.85 21.47 -0.66
CA ILE A 259 -19.88 20.71 -1.44
C ILE A 259 -20.38 20.59 -2.88
N TYR A 260 -19.60 21.10 -3.80
CA TYR A 260 -19.82 20.95 -5.23
C TYR A 260 -18.88 19.90 -5.82
N PHE A 261 -19.39 19.12 -6.74
CA PHE A 261 -18.62 18.17 -7.53
C PHE A 261 -18.81 18.48 -9.01
N LYS A 262 -17.70 18.62 -9.72
CA LYS A 262 -17.69 18.88 -11.15
C LYS A 262 -17.05 17.68 -11.87
N ARG A 263 -17.75 17.16 -12.88
CA ARG A 263 -17.24 16.08 -13.73
C ARG A 263 -17.53 16.39 -15.19
N ASN A 264 -16.50 16.37 -16.01
CA ASN A 264 -16.57 16.73 -17.43
C ASN A 264 -17.25 18.11 -17.63
N GLY A 265 -16.94 19.08 -16.78
CA GLY A 265 -17.52 20.42 -16.80
C GLY A 265 -18.96 20.54 -16.29
N LYS A 266 -19.64 19.43 -15.96
CA LYS A 266 -20.96 19.45 -15.34
C LYS A 266 -20.82 19.49 -13.82
N GLU A 267 -21.50 20.44 -13.21
CA GLU A 267 -21.46 20.67 -11.77
C GLU A 267 -22.72 20.09 -11.09
N GLU A 268 -22.51 19.46 -9.95
CA GLU A 268 -23.57 18.90 -9.10
C GLU A 268 -23.32 19.33 -7.65
N GLU A 269 -24.37 19.66 -6.95
CA GLU A 269 -24.36 19.89 -5.52
C GLU A 269 -24.47 18.53 -4.81
N LEU A 270 -23.45 18.16 -4.01
CA LEU A 270 -23.41 16.84 -3.34
C LEU A 270 -24.06 16.87 -1.97
N SER A 271 -23.82 17.91 -1.19
CA SER A 271 -24.30 17.99 0.19
C SER A 271 -24.15 19.39 0.76
N LEU A 272 -25.10 19.78 1.60
CA LEU A 272 -24.87 20.81 2.60
C LEU A 272 -23.95 20.22 3.68
N ILE A 273 -22.87 20.92 3.99
CA ILE A 273 -22.08 20.57 5.17
C ILE A 273 -22.91 20.97 6.40
N HIS A 274 -23.79 20.10 6.82
CA HIS A 274 -24.36 20.19 8.14
C HIS A 274 -23.30 19.71 9.12
N ILE A 275 -22.47 20.64 9.60
CA ILE A 275 -21.80 20.46 10.86
C ILE A 275 -22.95 20.56 11.88
N SER A 276 -23.55 19.43 12.24
CA SER A 276 -24.35 19.38 13.46
C SER A 276 -23.37 19.71 14.58
N GLU A 277 -23.59 20.86 15.20
CA GLU A 277 -22.89 21.19 16.45
C GLU A 277 -23.11 20.05 17.45
N PRO A 278 -22.08 19.78 18.30
CA PRO A 278 -22.13 18.69 19.27
C PRO A 278 -23.23 18.84 20.29
#